data_d6f3dcd1bf3ceaefd576ed03ca73667d
#
_entry.id   d6f3dcd1bf3ceaefd576ed03ca73667d
#
_cell.length_a   1.000
_cell.length_b   1.000
_cell.length_c   1.000
_cell.angle_alpha   90.00
_cell.angle_beta   90.00
_cell.angle_gamma   90.00
#
_symmetry.space_group_name_H-M   'P 1'
#
loop_
_entity.id
_entity.type
_entity.pdbx_description
1 polymer ?
#
loop_
_entity_poly.entity_id
_entity_poly.type
_entity_poly.pdbx_seq_one_letter_code
_entity_poly.pdbx_strand_id
1 'polypeptide(L)'
;QIAVPFTPVPGRRLLGERPQALLAAAEAVVEQNGLSSAHATFIAEEEVTAFAERGWLIRDGIQYHWFNRGYGSFDDFLAALSSRKRKAVRKEREAARAGLEFVHLRGADIRPEHWDAMWAFYQDTGSRKWGRPYLKRAFFDRIGETLGERVLLFLALRSGKPIAGALNLVGSRALYGRYWGCTEEVPFLH
;
A
#
# COMPACT_ATOMS: atom_id res chain seq x y z
N GLN A 1 -15.45 11.45 -5.19
CA GLN A 1 -14.32 10.64 -5.65
C GLN A 1 -14.80 9.23 -6.03
N ILE A 2 -14.45 8.79 -7.23
CA ILE A 2 -14.73 7.42 -7.71
C ILE A 2 -13.51 6.56 -7.38
N ALA A 3 -13.57 5.80 -6.33
CA ALA A 3 -12.44 5.03 -5.82
C ALA A 3 -12.90 3.88 -4.90
N VAL A 4 -13.64 2.94 -5.45
CA VAL A 4 -14.04 1.73 -4.73
C VAL A 4 -13.40 0.52 -5.41
N PRO A 5 -12.55 -0.20 -4.68
CA PRO A 5 -12.07 0.04 -3.31
C PRO A 5 -11.16 1.28 -3.23
N PHE A 6 -11.15 1.96 -2.08
CA PHE A 6 -10.23 3.07 -1.83
C PHE A 6 -8.84 2.55 -1.47
N THR A 7 -8.13 2.10 -2.50
CA THR A 7 -6.79 1.51 -2.38
C THR A 7 -5.97 1.85 -3.63
N PRO A 8 -4.65 2.03 -3.53
CA PRO A 8 -3.78 2.39 -4.65
C PRO A 8 -3.49 1.18 -5.56
N VAL A 9 -4.54 0.53 -6.03
CA VAL A 9 -4.45 -0.59 -6.97
C VAL A 9 -5.28 -0.26 -8.20
N PRO A 10 -4.69 -0.30 -9.41
CA PRO A 10 -5.43 -0.13 -10.65
C PRO A 10 -6.55 -1.16 -10.80
N GLY A 11 -7.67 -0.71 -11.32
CA GLY A 11 -8.80 -1.57 -11.57
C GLY A 11 -9.96 -0.81 -12.20
N ARG A 12 -10.91 -1.55 -12.74
CA ARG A 12 -12.09 -0.98 -13.40
C ARG A 12 -12.88 -0.10 -12.42
N ARG A 13 -13.22 1.10 -12.87
CA ARG A 13 -14.05 2.07 -12.14
C ARG A 13 -15.41 2.28 -12.80
N LEU A 14 -15.51 1.94 -14.08
CA LEU A 14 -16.75 2.00 -14.85
C LEU A 14 -17.29 0.57 -15.01
N LEU A 15 -18.24 0.21 -14.14
CA LEU A 15 -18.85 -1.12 -14.14
C LEU A 15 -20.11 -1.12 -15.02
N GLY A 16 -20.08 -1.85 -16.10
CA GLY A 16 -21.18 -1.98 -17.08
C GLY A 16 -20.72 -1.76 -18.51
N GLU A 17 -21.67 -1.79 -19.44
CA GLU A 17 -21.40 -1.74 -20.88
C GLU A 17 -21.47 -0.32 -21.47
N ARG A 18 -21.84 0.68 -20.67
CA ARG A 18 -22.03 2.07 -21.12
C ARG A 18 -21.16 3.05 -20.34
N PRO A 19 -19.83 3.03 -20.53
CA PRO A 19 -18.90 3.88 -19.78
C PRO A 19 -19.22 5.38 -19.94
N GLN A 20 -19.59 5.83 -21.14
CA GLN A 20 -19.93 7.24 -21.39
C GLN A 20 -21.17 7.70 -20.59
N ALA A 21 -22.17 6.84 -20.43
CA ALA A 21 -23.34 7.15 -19.61
C ALA A 21 -23.01 7.23 -18.11
N LEU A 22 -22.11 6.37 -17.63
CA LEU A 22 -21.64 6.40 -16.24
C LEU A 22 -20.85 7.67 -15.95
N LEU A 23 -20.00 8.10 -16.88
CA LEU A 23 -19.24 9.35 -16.73
C LEU A 23 -20.17 10.57 -16.77
N ALA A 24 -21.15 10.59 -17.69
CA ALA A 24 -22.16 11.65 -17.74
C ALA A 24 -22.94 11.74 -16.42
N ALA A 25 -23.32 10.60 -15.86
CA ALA A 25 -24.00 10.57 -14.57
C ALA A 25 -23.11 11.10 -13.41
N ALA A 26 -21.81 10.76 -13.41
CA ALA A 26 -20.86 11.29 -12.44
C ALA A 26 -20.69 12.81 -12.54
N GLU A 27 -20.66 13.35 -13.75
CA GLU A 27 -20.59 14.79 -14.00
C GLU A 27 -21.88 15.50 -13.55
N ALA A 28 -23.04 14.91 -13.86
CA ALA A 28 -24.34 15.44 -13.41
C ALA A 28 -24.44 15.47 -11.87
N VAL A 29 -23.92 14.47 -11.17
CA VAL A 29 -23.86 14.46 -9.69
C VAL A 29 -23.02 15.62 -9.18
N VAL A 30 -21.89 15.93 -9.83
CA VAL A 30 -21.03 17.06 -9.46
C VAL A 30 -21.81 18.38 -9.61
N GLU A 31 -22.46 18.58 -10.74
CA GLU A 31 -23.22 19.78 -11.06
C GLU A 31 -24.42 19.96 -10.12
N GLN A 32 -25.25 18.91 -9.97
CA GLN A 32 -26.45 18.96 -9.11
C GLN A 32 -26.16 19.23 -7.64
N ASN A 33 -24.98 18.83 -7.17
CA ASN A 33 -24.58 19.01 -5.77
C ASN A 33 -23.60 20.19 -5.56
N GLY A 34 -23.32 20.99 -6.59
CA GLY A 34 -22.41 22.13 -6.50
C GLY A 34 -20.99 21.75 -6.08
N LEU A 35 -20.52 20.53 -6.47
CA LEU A 35 -19.19 20.05 -6.12
C LEU A 35 -18.16 20.71 -7.05
N SER A 36 -16.94 20.89 -6.55
CA SER A 36 -15.87 21.56 -7.30
C SER A 36 -15.26 20.69 -8.40
N SER A 37 -15.32 19.37 -8.28
CA SER A 37 -14.70 18.44 -9.23
C SER A 37 -15.09 16.98 -8.99
N ALA A 38 -14.91 16.14 -10.03
CA ALA A 38 -14.94 14.68 -9.91
C ALA A 38 -13.53 14.11 -10.07
N HIS A 39 -13.21 13.07 -9.34
CA HIS A 39 -11.94 12.36 -9.44
C HIS A 39 -12.18 10.85 -9.54
N ALA A 40 -11.53 10.20 -10.50
CA ALA A 40 -11.44 8.74 -10.59
C ALA A 40 -9.97 8.35 -10.39
N THR A 41 -9.69 7.50 -9.39
CA THR A 41 -8.32 7.14 -9.02
C THR A 41 -8.00 5.69 -9.40
N PHE A 42 -6.77 5.47 -9.89
CA PHE A 42 -6.27 4.15 -10.27
C PHE A 42 -7.20 3.42 -11.23
N ILE A 43 -7.66 4.12 -12.27
CA ILE A 43 -8.48 3.54 -13.34
C ILE A 43 -7.68 2.47 -14.09
N ALA A 44 -8.37 1.49 -14.66
CA ALA A 44 -7.75 0.52 -15.54
C ALA A 44 -7.33 1.17 -16.86
N GLU A 45 -6.26 0.68 -17.48
CA GLU A 45 -5.71 1.24 -18.71
C GLU A 45 -6.73 1.30 -19.84
N GLU A 46 -7.55 0.25 -19.96
CA GLU A 46 -8.63 0.15 -20.95
C GLU A 46 -9.75 1.20 -20.78
N GLU A 47 -9.84 1.85 -19.61
CA GLU A 47 -10.83 2.89 -19.34
C GLU A 47 -10.34 4.32 -19.68
N VAL A 48 -9.04 4.51 -19.85
CA VAL A 48 -8.42 5.83 -20.05
C VAL A 48 -9.05 6.58 -21.23
N THR A 49 -9.25 5.89 -22.36
CA THR A 49 -9.86 6.49 -23.55
C THR A 49 -11.25 7.04 -23.28
N ALA A 50 -12.08 6.29 -22.53
CA ALA A 50 -13.44 6.72 -22.21
C ALA A 50 -13.47 8.01 -21.37
N PHE A 51 -12.55 8.17 -20.43
CA PHE A 51 -12.40 9.38 -19.64
C PHE A 51 -11.88 10.55 -20.50
N ALA A 52 -10.85 10.31 -21.32
CA ALA A 52 -10.24 11.33 -22.18
C ALA A 52 -11.22 11.88 -23.23
N GLU A 53 -12.02 11.03 -23.87
CA GLU A 53 -13.05 11.45 -24.84
C GLU A 53 -14.12 12.37 -24.26
N ARG A 54 -14.35 12.30 -22.94
CA ARG A 54 -15.25 13.23 -22.24
C ARG A 54 -14.54 14.47 -21.67
N GLY A 55 -13.27 14.65 -21.99
CA GLY A 55 -12.49 15.81 -21.54
C GLY A 55 -12.00 15.74 -20.10
N TRP A 56 -12.01 14.56 -19.46
CA TRP A 56 -11.38 14.38 -18.16
C TRP A 56 -9.86 14.48 -18.29
N LEU A 57 -9.25 15.18 -17.34
CA LEU A 57 -7.79 15.32 -17.31
C LEU A 57 -7.16 14.03 -16.80
N ILE A 58 -6.32 13.43 -17.62
CA ILE A 58 -5.56 12.24 -17.24
C ILE A 58 -4.30 12.67 -16.50
N ARG A 59 -4.05 12.04 -15.35
CA ARG A 59 -2.87 12.25 -14.54
C ARG A 59 -2.19 10.92 -14.25
N ASP A 60 -0.96 10.81 -14.69
CA ASP A 60 -0.13 9.63 -14.43
C ASP A 60 0.51 9.69 -13.05
N GLY A 61 0.69 8.53 -12.46
CA GLY A 61 1.42 8.32 -11.21
C GLY A 61 2.39 7.16 -11.35
N ILE A 62 3.35 7.09 -10.44
CA ILE A 62 4.35 6.01 -10.43
C ILE A 62 4.00 5.03 -9.31
N GLN A 63 3.96 3.74 -9.65
CA GLN A 63 3.92 2.64 -8.70
C GLN A 63 5.15 1.76 -8.88
N TYR A 64 5.70 1.25 -7.79
CA TYR A 64 6.85 0.36 -7.82
C TYR A 64 6.37 -1.07 -7.67
N HIS A 65 6.71 -1.93 -8.64
CA HIS A 65 6.39 -3.33 -8.66
C HIS A 65 7.67 -4.15 -8.67
N TRP A 66 7.74 -5.14 -7.80
CA TRP A 66 8.77 -6.17 -7.85
C TRP A 66 8.16 -7.45 -8.42
N PHE A 67 8.83 -8.02 -9.41
CA PHE A 67 8.39 -9.26 -10.05
C PHE A 67 9.34 -10.39 -9.69
N ASN A 68 8.79 -11.48 -9.14
CA ASN A 68 9.54 -12.71 -8.99
C ASN A 68 9.73 -13.38 -10.36
N ARG A 69 10.95 -13.39 -10.83
CA ARG A 69 11.36 -14.02 -12.12
C ARG A 69 11.82 -15.46 -11.94
N GLY A 70 11.25 -16.19 -10.98
CA GLY A 70 11.61 -17.55 -10.66
C GLY A 70 12.69 -17.65 -9.57
N TYR A 71 12.89 -16.61 -8.77
CA TYR A 71 13.84 -16.66 -7.65
C TYR A 71 13.26 -17.56 -6.54
N GLY A 72 14.01 -18.58 -6.16
CA GLY A 72 13.69 -19.48 -5.05
C GLY A 72 14.22 -18.97 -3.70
N SER A 73 15.15 -17.99 -3.74
CA SER A 73 15.78 -17.41 -2.55
C SER A 73 16.09 -15.93 -2.76
N PHE A 74 16.43 -15.24 -1.67
CA PHE A 74 16.94 -13.87 -1.73
C PHE A 74 18.33 -13.81 -2.42
N ASP A 75 19.12 -14.85 -2.27
CA ASP A 75 20.42 -14.92 -2.93
C ASP A 75 20.31 -15.09 -4.45
N ASP A 76 19.30 -15.81 -4.95
CA ASP A 76 19.00 -15.87 -6.39
C ASP A 76 18.63 -14.49 -6.94
N PHE A 77 17.79 -13.75 -6.20
CA PHE A 77 17.48 -12.37 -6.56
C PHE A 77 18.73 -11.51 -6.58
N LEU A 78 19.59 -11.61 -5.57
CA LEU A 78 20.86 -10.87 -5.53
C LEU A 78 21.78 -11.26 -6.69
N ALA A 79 21.82 -12.53 -7.09
CA ALA A 79 22.62 -13.01 -8.20
C ALA A 79 22.22 -12.37 -9.54
N ALA A 80 20.93 -12.06 -9.70
CA ALA A 80 20.42 -11.38 -10.90
C ALA A 80 20.77 -9.87 -10.97
N LEU A 81 21.27 -9.28 -9.88
CA LEU A 81 21.71 -7.89 -9.86
C LEU A 81 23.15 -7.73 -10.34
N SER A 82 23.49 -6.55 -10.87
CA SER A 82 24.89 -6.19 -11.12
C SER A 82 25.70 -6.28 -9.82
N SER A 83 26.99 -6.58 -9.93
CA SER A 83 27.88 -6.75 -8.77
C SER A 83 27.85 -5.55 -7.80
N ARG A 84 27.81 -4.34 -8.35
CA ARG A 84 27.72 -3.10 -7.56
C ARG A 84 26.42 -3.04 -6.77
N LYS A 85 25.26 -3.27 -7.42
CA LYS A 85 23.94 -3.24 -6.75
C LYS A 85 23.82 -4.35 -5.72
N ARG A 86 24.28 -5.57 -6.04
CA ARG A 86 24.28 -6.70 -5.12
C ARG A 86 25.04 -6.40 -3.84
N LYS A 87 26.24 -5.81 -3.96
CA LYS A 87 27.05 -5.41 -2.80
C LYS A 87 26.37 -4.33 -1.97
N ALA A 88 25.75 -3.34 -2.62
CA ALA A 88 25.02 -2.28 -1.93
C ALA A 88 23.82 -2.84 -1.15
N VAL A 89 22.96 -3.64 -1.79
CA VAL A 89 21.79 -4.24 -1.15
C VAL A 89 22.16 -5.15 0.03
N ARG A 90 23.23 -5.94 -0.09
CA ARG A 90 23.72 -6.75 1.05
C ARG A 90 24.12 -5.88 2.23
N LYS A 91 24.93 -4.84 1.98
CA LYS A 91 25.39 -3.92 3.03
C LYS A 91 24.23 -3.17 3.71
N GLU A 92 23.29 -2.67 2.92
CA GLU A 92 22.11 -1.97 3.43
C GLU A 92 21.24 -2.90 4.28
N ARG A 93 20.99 -4.12 3.80
CA ARG A 93 20.23 -5.13 4.54
C ARG A 93 20.91 -5.54 5.84
N GLU A 94 22.23 -5.70 5.84
CA GLU A 94 23.01 -6.01 7.04
C GLU A 94 22.92 -4.87 8.06
N ALA A 95 23.08 -3.62 7.60
CA ALA A 95 22.96 -2.44 8.44
C ALA A 95 21.56 -2.28 9.02
N ALA A 96 20.52 -2.48 8.20
CA ALA A 96 19.13 -2.39 8.66
C ALA A 96 18.76 -3.47 9.68
N ARG A 97 19.44 -4.61 9.67
CA ARG A 97 19.17 -5.74 10.59
C ARG A 97 19.99 -5.68 11.88
N ALA A 98 20.97 -4.81 11.94
CA ALA A 98 21.87 -4.75 13.10
C ALA A 98 21.09 -4.36 14.39
N GLY A 99 21.08 -5.26 15.38
CA GLY A 99 20.40 -5.07 16.65
C GLY A 99 18.86 -5.08 16.57
N LEU A 100 18.30 -5.59 15.48
CA LEU A 100 16.86 -5.75 15.32
C LEU A 100 16.46 -7.21 15.12
N GLU A 101 15.34 -7.56 15.72
CA GLU A 101 14.60 -8.78 15.45
C GLU A 101 13.47 -8.46 14.45
N PHE A 102 13.21 -9.37 13.52
CA PHE A 102 12.12 -9.23 12.56
C PHE A 102 11.12 -10.37 12.74
N VAL A 103 9.88 -10.00 12.94
CA VAL A 103 8.78 -10.96 13.00
C VAL A 103 7.78 -10.68 11.89
N HIS A 104 7.16 -11.71 11.39
CA HIS A 104 6.05 -11.63 10.45
C HIS A 104 4.87 -12.39 11.03
N LEU A 105 3.74 -11.71 11.12
CA LEU A 105 2.54 -12.17 11.81
C LEU A 105 1.39 -12.25 10.81
N ARG A 106 0.53 -13.23 10.98
CA ARG A 106 -0.56 -13.50 10.06
C ARG A 106 -1.77 -14.05 10.80
N GLY A 107 -2.97 -13.70 10.34
CA GLY A 107 -4.20 -14.22 10.91
C GLY A 107 -4.28 -14.06 12.44
N ALA A 108 -4.43 -15.16 13.15
CA ALA A 108 -4.56 -15.19 14.60
C ALA A 108 -3.27 -14.82 15.38
N ASP A 109 -2.10 -14.81 14.72
CA ASP A 109 -0.85 -14.37 15.35
C ASP A 109 -0.82 -12.87 15.58
N ILE A 110 -1.66 -12.11 14.84
CA ILE A 110 -1.76 -10.66 15.00
C ILE A 110 -2.70 -10.35 16.16
N ARG A 111 -2.12 -9.97 17.29
CA ARG A 111 -2.84 -9.65 18.53
C ARG A 111 -3.10 -8.13 18.63
N PRO A 112 -3.98 -7.68 19.56
CA PRO A 112 -4.31 -6.26 19.74
C PRO A 112 -3.09 -5.35 19.90
N GLU A 113 -2.07 -5.77 20.65
CA GLU A 113 -0.85 -4.99 20.85
C GLU A 113 -0.05 -4.76 19.56
N HIS A 114 -0.11 -5.69 18.61
CA HIS A 114 0.52 -5.51 17.30
C HIS A 114 -0.22 -4.47 16.46
N TRP A 115 -1.55 -4.41 16.59
CA TRP A 115 -2.37 -3.37 15.96
C TRP A 115 -2.15 -2.00 16.59
N ASP A 116 -1.93 -1.92 17.92
CA ASP A 116 -1.58 -0.69 18.59
C ASP A 116 -0.25 -0.12 18.08
N ALA A 117 0.76 -0.99 17.95
CA ALA A 117 2.05 -0.60 17.37
C ALA A 117 1.89 -0.12 15.93
N MET A 118 1.18 -0.87 15.07
CA MET A 118 0.98 -0.49 13.66
C MET A 118 0.22 0.82 13.53
N TRP A 119 -0.77 1.06 14.37
CA TRP A 119 -1.50 2.33 14.39
C TRP A 119 -0.62 3.50 14.82
N ALA A 120 0.23 3.30 15.83
CA ALA A 120 1.21 4.32 16.23
C ALA A 120 2.17 4.68 15.09
N PHE A 121 2.68 3.68 14.35
CA PHE A 121 3.52 3.90 13.16
C PHE A 121 2.79 4.64 12.05
N TYR A 122 1.52 4.30 11.82
CA TYR A 122 0.68 4.99 10.86
C TYR A 122 0.48 6.47 11.22
N GLN A 123 0.21 6.76 12.51
CA GLN A 123 0.03 8.13 13.01
C GLN A 123 1.32 8.94 12.87
N ASP A 124 2.46 8.36 13.25
CA ASP A 124 3.77 9.03 13.15
C ASP A 124 4.10 9.37 11.67
N THR A 125 3.93 8.43 10.77
CA THR A 125 4.13 8.67 9.33
C THR A 125 3.19 9.75 8.79
N GLY A 126 1.94 9.76 9.23
CA GLY A 126 0.95 10.78 8.87
C GLY A 126 1.31 12.16 9.37
N SER A 127 1.85 12.28 10.60
CA SER A 127 2.24 13.56 11.22
C SER A 127 3.41 14.23 10.51
N ARG A 128 4.29 13.43 9.87
CA ARG A 128 5.47 13.91 9.10
C ARG A 128 5.14 14.26 7.66
N LYS A 129 3.94 13.94 7.16
CA LYS A 129 3.48 14.24 5.80
C LYS A 129 2.40 15.32 5.83
N TRP A 130 2.23 15.97 4.68
CA TRP A 130 1.14 16.93 4.49
C TRP A 130 -0.21 16.21 4.58
N GLY A 131 -1.00 16.56 5.59
CA GLY A 131 -2.32 15.99 5.83
C GLY A 131 -2.47 15.32 7.20
N ARG A 132 -3.70 14.91 7.50
CA ARG A 132 -4.01 14.19 8.74
C ARG A 132 -4.26 12.72 8.42
N PRO A 133 -3.77 11.79 9.26
CA PRO A 133 -4.13 10.39 9.15
C PRO A 133 -5.66 10.23 9.19
N TYR A 134 -6.24 9.57 8.20
CA TYR A 134 -7.70 9.42 8.08
C TYR A 134 -8.23 8.11 8.66
N LEU A 135 -7.39 7.12 8.89
CA LEU A 135 -7.77 5.87 9.53
C LEU A 135 -7.84 6.04 11.05
N LYS A 136 -8.81 5.38 11.65
CA LYS A 136 -8.95 5.25 13.10
C LYS A 136 -8.34 3.93 13.58
N ARG A 137 -8.02 3.82 14.87
CA ARG A 137 -7.51 2.59 15.47
C ARG A 137 -8.39 1.36 15.14
N ALA A 138 -9.71 1.52 15.22
CA ALA A 138 -10.68 0.47 14.93
C ALA A 138 -10.60 -0.10 13.48
N PHE A 139 -9.99 0.63 12.54
CA PHE A 139 -9.75 0.09 11.19
C PHE A 139 -8.82 -1.13 11.24
N PHE A 140 -7.81 -1.08 12.08
CA PHE A 140 -6.81 -2.14 12.18
C PHE A 140 -7.40 -3.41 12.80
N ASP A 141 -8.26 -3.29 13.79
CA ASP A 141 -9.02 -4.44 14.33
C ASP A 141 -9.92 -5.03 13.25
N ARG A 142 -10.69 -4.16 12.59
CA ARG A 142 -11.64 -4.57 11.56
C ARG A 142 -10.97 -5.30 10.38
N ILE A 143 -9.81 -4.83 9.95
CA ILE A 143 -9.08 -5.49 8.85
C ILE A 143 -8.55 -6.86 9.28
N GLY A 144 -8.12 -7.02 10.53
CA GLY A 144 -7.75 -8.31 11.11
C GLY A 144 -8.93 -9.28 11.15
N GLU A 145 -10.07 -8.83 11.64
CA GLU A 145 -11.31 -9.63 11.72
C GLU A 145 -11.84 -10.05 10.34
N THR A 146 -11.84 -9.12 9.38
CA THR A 146 -12.51 -9.35 8.07
C THR A 146 -11.63 -10.01 7.03
N LEU A 147 -10.31 -9.76 7.05
CA LEU A 147 -9.37 -10.31 6.09
C LEU A 147 -8.52 -11.46 6.64
N GLY A 148 -8.37 -11.56 7.97
CA GLY A 148 -7.72 -12.69 8.63
C GLY A 148 -6.37 -13.04 8.00
N GLU A 149 -6.27 -14.26 7.47
CA GLU A 149 -5.06 -14.80 6.83
C GLU A 149 -4.57 -14.02 5.60
N ARG A 150 -5.36 -13.10 5.07
CA ARG A 150 -4.94 -12.22 3.97
C ARG A 150 -4.19 -10.98 4.44
N VAL A 151 -4.05 -10.81 5.74
CA VAL A 151 -3.21 -9.75 6.31
C VAL A 151 -1.86 -10.33 6.69
N LEU A 152 -0.80 -9.65 6.28
CA LEU A 152 0.58 -9.97 6.65
C LEU A 152 1.21 -8.73 7.26
N LEU A 153 1.55 -8.79 8.53
CA LEU A 153 2.19 -7.73 9.28
C LEU A 153 3.66 -8.07 9.54
N PHE A 154 4.56 -7.23 9.04
CA PHE A 154 5.97 -7.28 9.42
C PHE A 154 6.23 -6.27 10.53
N LEU A 155 6.96 -6.67 11.56
CA LEU A 155 7.43 -5.79 12.61
C LEU A 155 8.93 -5.93 12.78
N ALA A 156 9.60 -4.79 12.95
CA ALA A 156 10.98 -4.74 13.42
C ALA A 156 10.97 -4.40 14.91
N LEU A 157 11.65 -5.22 15.71
CA LEU A 157 11.70 -5.09 17.16
C LEU A 157 13.12 -4.74 17.61
N ARG A 158 13.21 -3.85 18.57
CA ARG A 158 14.44 -3.57 19.33
C ARG A 158 14.20 -3.91 20.78
N SER A 159 14.98 -4.82 21.32
CA SER A 159 14.82 -5.32 22.71
C SER A 159 13.37 -5.74 23.00
N GLY A 160 12.74 -6.47 22.08
CA GLY A 160 11.37 -6.97 22.18
C GLY A 160 10.27 -5.92 21.95
N LYS A 161 10.60 -4.64 21.71
CA LYS A 161 9.63 -3.57 21.44
C LYS A 161 9.52 -3.29 19.94
N PRO A 162 8.31 -3.26 19.35
CA PRO A 162 8.12 -2.84 17.97
C PRO A 162 8.52 -1.38 17.76
N ILE A 163 9.39 -1.13 16.79
CA ILE A 163 9.87 0.21 16.41
C ILE A 163 9.47 0.61 14.98
N ALA A 164 9.20 -0.36 14.14
CA ALA A 164 8.72 -0.14 12.77
C ALA A 164 7.82 -1.30 12.32
N GLY A 165 6.98 -1.05 11.33
CA GLY A 165 6.11 -2.08 10.79
C GLY A 165 5.62 -1.79 9.38
N ALA A 166 5.32 -2.88 8.67
CA ALA A 166 4.73 -2.87 7.35
C ALA A 166 3.49 -3.75 7.30
N LEU A 167 2.35 -3.14 6.98
CA LEU A 167 1.09 -3.82 6.75
C LEU A 167 0.95 -4.16 5.27
N ASN A 168 0.74 -5.42 4.99
CA ASN A 168 0.58 -5.93 3.63
C ASN A 168 -0.70 -6.74 3.51
N LEU A 169 -1.24 -6.80 2.29
CA LEU A 169 -2.38 -7.63 1.92
C LEU A 169 -1.94 -8.72 0.97
N VAL A 170 -2.32 -9.95 1.27
CA VAL A 170 -1.96 -11.13 0.48
C VAL A 170 -3.09 -11.44 -0.49
N GLY A 171 -2.84 -11.22 -1.77
CA GLY A 171 -3.70 -11.64 -2.86
C GLY A 171 -3.33 -13.04 -3.38
N SER A 172 -4.08 -13.52 -4.37
CA SER A 172 -3.82 -14.82 -4.99
C SER A 172 -2.53 -14.87 -5.82
N ARG A 173 -2.08 -13.74 -6.33
CA ARG A 173 -0.92 -13.62 -7.24
C ARG A 173 0.12 -12.60 -6.81
N ALA A 174 -0.18 -11.78 -5.80
CA ALA A 174 0.68 -10.69 -5.40
C ALA A 174 0.57 -10.37 -3.92
N LEU A 175 1.64 -9.81 -3.36
CA LEU A 175 1.68 -9.16 -2.06
C LEU A 175 1.58 -7.64 -2.30
N TYR A 176 0.63 -7.00 -1.63
CA TYR A 176 0.38 -5.58 -1.75
C TYR A 176 0.84 -4.86 -0.49
N GLY A 177 1.93 -4.11 -0.57
CA GLY A 177 2.35 -3.19 0.50
C GLY A 177 1.33 -2.07 0.64
N ARG A 178 0.81 -1.87 1.84
CA ARG A 178 -0.25 -0.86 2.06
C ARG A 178 0.19 0.28 2.95
N TYR A 179 0.74 -0.02 4.11
CA TYR A 179 1.22 0.98 5.06
C TYR A 179 2.57 0.56 5.58
N TRP A 180 3.46 1.51 5.69
CA TRP A 180 4.72 1.40 6.40
C TRP A 180 4.87 2.60 7.34
N GLY A 181 5.50 2.39 8.49
CA GLY A 181 5.84 3.45 9.40
C GLY A 181 6.78 2.99 10.50
N CYS A 182 7.32 3.94 11.22
CA CYS A 182 8.24 3.70 12.34
C CYS A 182 8.11 4.81 13.37
N THR A 183 8.38 4.50 14.62
CA THR A 183 8.55 5.47 15.71
C THR A 183 10.02 5.75 16.00
N GLU A 184 10.91 4.93 15.42
CA GLU A 184 12.35 5.11 15.52
C GLU A 184 12.97 4.97 14.11
N GLU A 185 13.75 5.97 13.70
CA GLU A 185 14.44 5.94 12.42
C GLU A 185 15.69 5.07 12.50
N VAL A 186 15.75 4.07 11.64
CA VAL A 186 16.91 3.20 11.47
C VAL A 186 17.34 3.27 10.00
N PRO A 187 18.62 3.54 9.72
CA PRO A 187 19.12 3.61 8.36
C PRO A 187 18.78 2.34 7.56
N PHE A 188 18.26 2.53 6.35
CA PHE A 188 17.87 1.47 5.41
C PHE A 188 16.70 0.57 5.86
N LEU A 189 16.04 0.88 6.95
CA LEU A 189 14.83 0.20 7.39
C LEU A 189 13.60 0.87 6.73
N HIS A 190 13.24 0.39 5.53
CA HIS A 190 12.07 0.87 4.77
C HIS A 190 11.60 -0.17 3.74
#